data_f4501166d32c46328521acd7def41305
#
_entry.id   f4501166d32c46328521acd7def41305
#
_cell.length_a   1.000
_cell.length_b   1.000
_cell.length_c   1.000
_cell.angle_alpha   90.00
_cell.angle_beta   90.00
_cell.angle_gamma   90.00
#
_symmetry.space_group_name_H-M   'P 1'
#
loop_
_entity.id
_entity.type
_entity.pdbx_description
1 polymer ?
#
loop_
_entity_poly.entity_id
_entity_poly.type
_entity_poly.pdbx_seq_one_letter_code
_entity_poly.pdbx_strand_id
1 'polypeptide(L)'
;MPHVVLIAPAAFKGTLGPRQVADALAVGTRRALPGASVLLCPISDGGDGLLDVVLARGSLRERVTVTGPLGSPVSGELGWIDPETAIFESATACGIALLKPEQLDPLRATTRGVGELVWEAVERGAKTVVVGLGGSATVDGGSGAAVGLGWSLLDASGAPLPEGGGALAHLAELHGGWSLAARVVALTDVRTPLVGAQGAAPVFGPQKGAGPEGVKLLSRGLERLAELMAAHGHPELATVPGGGAAGGLTRVSTRRPHSTHMMPSGSCLMWRVSRRSYGQ
;
A
#
# COMPACT_ATOMS: atom_id res chain seq x y z
N MET A 1 44.18 2.26 -4.17
CA MET A 1 42.99 2.71 -4.94
C MET A 1 42.01 3.34 -3.95
N PRO A 2 41.34 4.44 -4.28
CA PRO A 2 40.31 4.98 -3.40
C PRO A 2 39.20 3.95 -3.26
N HIS A 3 38.78 3.66 -2.01
CA HIS A 3 37.65 2.76 -1.76
C HIS A 3 36.34 3.50 -2.09
N VAL A 4 35.40 2.81 -2.77
CA VAL A 4 34.02 3.27 -2.98
C VAL A 4 33.12 2.40 -2.13
N VAL A 5 32.36 3.01 -1.22
CA VAL A 5 31.40 2.33 -0.34
C VAL A 5 30.00 2.75 -0.74
N LEU A 6 29.17 1.78 -1.19
CA LEU A 6 27.75 1.97 -1.44
C LEU A 6 26.94 1.62 -0.18
N ILE A 7 26.12 2.55 0.29
CA ILE A 7 25.24 2.38 1.45
C ILE A 7 23.79 2.36 0.97
N ALA A 8 23.16 1.18 0.97
CA ALA A 8 21.84 0.94 0.43
C ALA A 8 20.91 0.27 1.47
N PRO A 9 20.58 0.95 2.59
CA PRO A 9 19.71 0.39 3.61
C PRO A 9 18.24 0.55 3.27
N ALA A 10 17.41 -0.38 3.78
CA ALA A 10 15.97 -0.21 3.96
C ALA A 10 15.66 0.46 5.30
N ALA A 11 14.37 0.72 5.57
CA ALA A 11 13.90 1.22 6.86
C ALA A 11 14.18 0.22 7.99
N PHE A 12 14.50 0.73 9.18
CA PHE A 12 14.49 -0.03 10.44
C PHE A 12 13.11 0.16 11.06
N LYS A 13 12.21 -0.77 10.76
CA LYS A 13 10.77 -0.70 11.12
C LYS A 13 10.55 -0.17 12.53
N GLY A 14 9.73 0.88 12.64
CA GLY A 14 9.39 1.52 13.91
C GLY A 14 10.48 2.41 14.54
N THR A 15 11.64 2.60 13.90
CA THR A 15 12.74 3.42 14.46
C THR A 15 13.27 4.48 13.49
N LEU A 16 13.87 4.09 12.38
CA LEU A 16 14.52 4.99 11.43
C LEU A 16 14.06 4.74 10.00
N GLY A 17 13.75 5.79 9.28
CA GLY A 17 13.50 5.72 7.83
C GLY A 17 14.78 5.43 7.02
N PRO A 18 14.66 5.01 5.76
CA PRO A 18 15.80 4.56 4.94
C PRO A 18 16.90 5.61 4.79
N ARG A 19 16.53 6.89 4.64
CA ARG A 19 17.50 8.00 4.55
C ARG A 19 18.25 8.22 5.86
N GLN A 20 17.55 8.19 6.98
CA GLN A 20 18.17 8.37 8.31
C GLN A 20 19.18 7.25 8.59
N VAL A 21 18.84 6.00 8.22
CA VAL A 21 19.78 4.86 8.33
C VAL A 21 20.99 5.08 7.44
N ALA A 22 20.78 5.50 6.17
CA ALA A 22 21.87 5.76 5.24
C ALA A 22 22.81 6.86 5.75
N ASP A 23 22.26 7.95 6.26
CA ASP A 23 23.06 9.07 6.81
C ASP A 23 23.89 8.63 8.04
N ALA A 24 23.28 7.86 8.96
CA ALA A 24 23.98 7.34 10.14
C ALA A 24 25.12 6.39 9.75
N LEU A 25 24.87 5.46 8.80
CA LEU A 25 25.90 4.57 8.29
C LEU A 25 27.02 5.33 7.57
N ALA A 26 26.70 6.40 6.85
CA ALA A 26 27.70 7.23 6.18
C ALA A 26 28.64 7.93 7.15
N VAL A 27 28.11 8.41 8.27
CA VAL A 27 28.94 9.00 9.34
C VAL A 27 29.94 7.98 9.90
N GLY A 28 29.47 6.76 10.21
CA GLY A 28 30.33 5.69 10.69
C GLY A 28 31.39 5.28 9.66
N THR A 29 31.00 5.12 8.41
CA THR A 29 31.89 4.76 7.31
C THR A 29 33.00 5.80 7.09
N ARG A 30 32.66 7.09 7.08
CA ARG A 30 33.67 8.17 6.92
C ARG A 30 34.64 8.24 8.07
N ARG A 31 34.22 7.90 9.30
CA ARG A 31 35.10 7.80 10.45
C ARG A 31 36.11 6.64 10.36
N ALA A 32 35.59 5.48 9.90
CA ALA A 32 36.41 4.27 9.78
C ALA A 32 37.32 4.28 8.54
N LEU A 33 36.89 4.93 7.47
CA LEU A 33 37.55 5.00 6.17
C LEU A 33 37.58 6.44 5.64
N PRO A 34 38.43 7.33 6.19
CA PRO A 34 38.43 8.76 5.87
C PRO A 34 38.69 9.08 4.39
N GLY A 35 39.35 8.19 3.65
CA GLY A 35 39.64 8.33 2.21
C GLY A 35 38.61 7.68 1.28
N ALA A 36 37.54 7.10 1.80
CA ALA A 36 36.56 6.44 0.97
C ALA A 36 35.54 7.42 0.37
N SER A 37 35.17 7.18 -0.89
CA SER A 37 34.01 7.80 -1.52
C SER A 37 32.74 7.07 -1.06
N VAL A 38 31.81 7.76 -0.40
CA VAL A 38 30.57 7.16 0.13
C VAL A 38 29.40 7.56 -0.76
N LEU A 39 28.73 6.57 -1.33
CA LEU A 39 27.51 6.72 -2.14
C LEU A 39 26.29 6.25 -1.33
N LEU A 40 25.28 7.12 -1.19
CA LEU A 40 24.03 6.80 -0.50
C LEU A 40 22.96 6.40 -1.53
N CYS A 41 22.38 5.23 -1.34
CA CYS A 41 21.32 4.68 -2.19
C CYS A 41 20.26 4.01 -1.28
N PRO A 42 19.53 4.76 -0.44
CA PRO A 42 18.48 4.16 0.38
C PRO A 42 17.45 3.47 -0.53
N ILE A 43 16.91 2.35 -0.06
CA ILE A 43 15.96 1.50 -0.79
C ILE A 43 14.65 1.38 -0.03
N SER A 44 13.57 1.05 -0.73
CA SER A 44 12.26 0.73 -0.15
C SER A 44 11.67 -0.50 -0.84
N ASP A 45 10.98 -1.30 -0.04
CA ASP A 45 10.20 -2.48 -0.45
C ASP A 45 8.73 -2.15 -0.76
N GLY A 46 8.36 -0.87 -0.79
CA GLY A 46 6.98 -0.39 -0.93
C GLY A 46 6.30 -0.12 0.42
N GLY A 47 6.98 -0.37 1.55
CA GLY A 47 6.54 -0.03 2.90
C GLY A 47 7.01 1.35 3.35
N ASP A 48 7.16 1.49 4.68
CA ASP A 48 7.52 2.74 5.35
C ASP A 48 8.77 3.42 4.75
N GLY A 49 8.65 4.71 4.42
CA GLY A 49 9.71 5.52 3.86
C GLY A 49 9.85 5.44 2.34
N LEU A 50 8.88 4.86 1.63
CA LEU A 50 8.85 4.82 0.17
C LEU A 50 8.93 6.24 -0.42
N LEU A 51 8.14 7.17 0.10
CA LEU A 51 8.15 8.56 -0.36
C LEU A 51 9.53 9.21 -0.17
N ASP A 52 10.21 8.91 0.92
CA ASP A 52 11.55 9.44 1.20
C ASP A 52 12.61 8.89 0.25
N VAL A 53 12.44 7.68 -0.22
CA VAL A 53 13.36 7.04 -1.17
C VAL A 53 13.11 7.53 -2.59
N VAL A 54 11.85 7.58 -3.02
CA VAL A 54 11.47 7.84 -4.41
C VAL A 54 11.51 9.33 -4.74
N LEU A 55 11.05 10.19 -3.81
CA LEU A 55 10.93 11.61 -4.08
C LEU A 55 12.28 12.32 -3.85
N ALA A 56 12.71 13.09 -4.83
CA ALA A 56 13.85 13.97 -4.71
C ALA A 56 13.59 15.05 -3.65
N ARG A 57 14.68 15.67 -3.13
CA ARG A 57 14.53 16.84 -2.27
C ARG A 57 13.84 17.96 -3.06
N GLY A 58 12.79 18.52 -2.46
CA GLY A 58 12.00 19.58 -3.10
C GLY A 58 10.88 19.11 -4.03
N SER A 59 10.68 17.80 -4.19
CA SER A 59 9.48 17.27 -4.83
C SER A 59 8.23 17.67 -4.06
N LEU A 60 7.13 17.88 -4.79
CA LEU A 60 5.85 18.24 -4.19
C LEU A 60 5.35 17.10 -3.31
N ARG A 61 5.07 17.42 -2.06
CA ARG A 61 4.38 16.57 -1.09
C ARG A 61 3.23 17.36 -0.48
N GLU A 62 2.09 16.74 -0.41
CA GLU A 62 0.87 17.36 0.07
C GLU A 62 0.21 16.47 1.13
N ARG A 63 -0.43 17.11 2.09
CA ARG A 63 -1.23 16.43 3.08
C ARG A 63 -2.69 16.52 2.68
N VAL A 64 -3.37 15.37 2.72
CA VAL A 64 -4.78 15.22 2.39
C VAL A 64 -5.49 14.62 3.59
N THR A 65 -6.53 15.26 4.08
CA THR A 65 -7.36 14.67 5.14
C THR A 65 -8.22 13.59 4.52
N VAL A 66 -8.07 12.36 5.02
CA VAL A 66 -8.80 11.17 4.55
C VAL A 66 -9.32 10.35 5.72
N THR A 67 -10.18 9.39 5.44
CA THR A 67 -10.70 8.44 6.43
C THR A 67 -9.58 7.52 6.91
N GLY A 68 -9.33 7.51 8.22
CA GLY A 68 -8.38 6.62 8.86
C GLY A 68 -8.92 5.20 9.06
N PRO A 69 -8.08 4.29 9.60
CA PRO A 69 -8.39 2.86 9.67
C PRO A 69 -9.64 2.52 10.48
N LEU A 70 -10.03 3.33 11.46
CA LEU A 70 -11.25 3.14 12.25
C LEU A 70 -12.29 4.26 12.04
N GLY A 71 -12.26 4.92 10.88
CA GLY A 71 -13.25 5.93 10.48
C GLY A 71 -12.93 7.36 10.93
N SER A 72 -12.01 7.58 11.86
CA SER A 72 -11.58 8.94 12.25
C SER A 72 -10.70 9.56 11.18
N PRO A 73 -10.79 10.89 10.95
CA PRO A 73 -9.93 11.57 9.98
C PRO A 73 -8.44 11.43 10.33
N VAL A 74 -7.62 11.20 9.31
CA VAL A 74 -6.15 11.17 9.40
C VAL A 74 -5.52 12.03 8.30
N SER A 75 -4.26 12.38 8.48
CA SER A 75 -3.49 13.11 7.47
C SER A 75 -2.75 12.14 6.56
N GLY A 76 -3.35 11.79 5.43
CA GLY A 76 -2.66 11.08 4.36
C GLY A 76 -1.61 11.95 3.69
N GLU A 77 -0.59 11.34 3.10
CA GLU A 77 0.49 12.03 2.39
C GLU A 77 0.52 11.60 0.93
N LEU A 78 0.46 12.57 0.02
CA LEU A 78 0.51 12.39 -1.43
C LEU A 78 1.76 13.07 -1.97
N GLY A 79 2.58 12.32 -2.72
CA GLY A 79 3.78 12.83 -3.38
C GLY A 79 3.64 12.79 -4.90
N TRP A 80 4.47 13.58 -5.60
CA TRP A 80 4.51 13.64 -7.05
C TRP A 80 5.90 13.33 -7.57
N ILE A 81 6.02 12.28 -8.39
CA ILE A 81 7.26 11.90 -9.08
C ILE A 81 7.47 12.83 -10.27
N ASP A 82 6.39 13.10 -10.99
CA ASP A 82 6.28 14.03 -12.11
C ASP A 82 4.84 14.58 -12.17
N PRO A 83 4.50 15.52 -13.07
CA PRO A 83 3.17 16.15 -13.11
C PRO A 83 1.98 15.19 -13.35
N GLU A 84 2.24 13.97 -13.85
CA GLU A 84 1.21 12.99 -14.18
C GLU A 84 1.30 11.72 -13.31
N THR A 85 2.31 11.60 -12.45
CA THR A 85 2.55 10.41 -11.62
C THR A 85 2.56 10.77 -10.14
N ALA A 86 1.48 10.42 -9.46
CA ALA A 86 1.36 10.51 -8.02
C ALA A 86 1.84 9.24 -7.33
N ILE A 87 2.31 9.36 -6.10
CA ILE A 87 2.76 8.25 -5.26
C ILE A 87 2.38 8.48 -3.80
N PHE A 88 1.95 7.43 -3.10
CA PHE A 88 1.73 7.47 -1.67
C PHE A 88 1.92 6.11 -0.99
N GLU A 89 2.06 6.12 0.33
CA GLU A 89 2.09 4.94 1.18
C GLU A 89 0.69 4.69 1.75
N SER A 90 0.11 3.50 1.53
CA SER A 90 -1.20 3.12 2.09
C SER A 90 -1.25 3.25 3.61
N ALA A 91 -0.10 3.07 4.27
CA ALA A 91 0.04 3.22 5.72
C ALA A 91 -0.28 4.63 6.24
N THR A 92 -0.19 5.69 5.42
CA THR A 92 -0.57 7.04 5.83
C THR A 92 -2.09 7.20 6.00
N ALA A 93 -2.89 6.33 5.36
CA ALA A 93 -4.35 6.32 5.45
C ALA A 93 -4.90 5.16 6.29
N CYS A 94 -4.32 3.96 6.20
CA CYS A 94 -4.84 2.77 6.87
C CYS A 94 -3.77 2.01 7.68
N GLY A 95 -2.71 2.69 8.11
CA GLY A 95 -1.56 2.09 8.77
C GLY A 95 -1.81 1.62 10.20
N ILE A 96 -1.09 0.55 10.57
CA ILE A 96 -1.09 0.03 11.95
C ILE A 96 -0.48 1.04 12.94
N ALA A 97 0.47 1.87 12.48
CA ALA A 97 1.10 2.92 13.28
C ALA A 97 0.16 4.10 13.63
N LEU A 98 -1.01 4.19 12.99
CA LEU A 98 -2.04 5.17 13.32
C LEU A 98 -2.90 4.76 14.52
N LEU A 99 -2.73 3.53 15.01
CA LEU A 99 -3.52 2.94 16.08
C LEU A 99 -2.64 2.56 17.27
N LYS A 100 -3.19 2.65 18.46
CA LYS A 100 -2.58 2.06 19.65
C LYS A 100 -2.79 0.54 19.60
N PRO A 101 -1.94 -0.27 20.27
CA PRO A 101 -2.09 -1.73 20.29
C PRO A 101 -3.49 -2.23 20.67
N GLU A 102 -4.13 -1.58 21.62
CA GLU A 102 -5.47 -1.90 22.12
C GLU A 102 -6.62 -1.48 21.18
N GLN A 103 -6.31 -0.71 20.15
CA GLN A 103 -7.25 -0.29 19.09
C GLN A 103 -7.18 -1.17 17.85
N LEU A 104 -6.26 -2.12 17.82
CA LEU A 104 -6.10 -3.01 16.67
C LEU A 104 -7.34 -3.90 16.50
N ASP A 105 -8.07 -3.68 15.43
CA ASP A 105 -9.29 -4.41 15.10
C ASP A 105 -9.44 -4.54 13.57
N PRO A 106 -8.89 -5.60 12.97
CA PRO A 106 -8.96 -5.79 11.52
C PRO A 106 -10.37 -6.19 11.03
N LEU A 107 -11.31 -6.49 11.94
CA LEU A 107 -12.71 -6.71 11.57
C LEU A 107 -13.40 -5.41 11.20
N ARG A 108 -12.97 -4.29 11.79
CA ARG A 108 -13.54 -2.94 11.58
C ARG A 108 -12.64 -2.04 10.76
N ALA A 109 -11.33 -2.33 10.72
CA ALA A 109 -10.37 -1.48 10.03
C ALA A 109 -10.64 -1.46 8.53
N THR A 110 -10.67 -0.24 7.95
CA THR A 110 -11.03 0.03 6.57
C THR A 110 -9.87 0.61 5.76
N THR A 111 -9.81 0.29 4.49
CA THR A 111 -8.92 0.91 3.51
C THR A 111 -9.54 2.14 2.82
N ARG A 112 -10.67 2.67 3.29
CA ARG A 112 -11.41 3.77 2.64
C ARG A 112 -10.52 4.96 2.27
N GLY A 113 -9.72 5.44 3.21
CA GLY A 113 -8.83 6.58 2.97
C GLY A 113 -7.80 6.34 1.86
N VAL A 114 -7.47 5.08 1.56
CA VAL A 114 -6.61 4.75 0.40
C VAL A 114 -7.35 5.03 -0.91
N GLY A 115 -8.64 4.66 -0.99
CA GLY A 115 -9.48 5.01 -2.15
C GLY A 115 -9.63 6.53 -2.31
N GLU A 116 -9.81 7.24 -1.21
CA GLU A 116 -9.89 8.70 -1.18
C GLU A 116 -8.58 9.35 -1.66
N LEU A 117 -7.40 8.83 -1.27
CA LEU A 117 -6.11 9.31 -1.79
C LEU A 117 -5.94 9.04 -3.29
N VAL A 118 -6.39 7.88 -3.77
CA VAL A 118 -6.37 7.57 -5.22
C VAL A 118 -7.26 8.57 -5.97
N TRP A 119 -8.47 8.82 -5.46
CA TRP A 119 -9.40 9.77 -6.07
C TRP A 119 -8.80 11.17 -6.11
N GLU A 120 -8.28 11.65 -4.99
CA GLU A 120 -7.65 12.97 -4.88
C GLU A 120 -6.47 13.15 -5.85
N ALA A 121 -5.64 12.12 -6.01
CA ALA A 121 -4.54 12.14 -6.99
C ALA A 121 -5.07 12.29 -8.43
N VAL A 122 -6.15 11.57 -8.76
CA VAL A 122 -6.77 11.62 -10.10
C VAL A 122 -7.43 12.98 -10.36
N GLU A 123 -8.16 13.53 -9.39
CA GLU A 123 -8.76 14.87 -9.47
C GLU A 123 -7.70 15.96 -9.68
N ARG A 124 -6.49 15.76 -9.17
CA ARG A 124 -5.34 16.67 -9.36
C ARG A 124 -4.56 16.41 -10.64
N GLY A 125 -5.03 15.49 -11.49
CA GLY A 125 -4.51 15.26 -12.84
C GLY A 125 -3.54 14.06 -12.97
N ALA A 126 -3.39 13.22 -11.93
CA ALA A 126 -2.58 12.02 -12.05
C ALA A 126 -3.15 11.06 -13.11
N LYS A 127 -2.32 10.64 -14.06
CA LYS A 127 -2.58 9.55 -15.00
C LYS A 127 -2.06 8.21 -14.49
N THR A 128 -1.12 8.25 -13.56
CA THR A 128 -0.61 7.07 -12.85
C THR A 128 -0.57 7.37 -11.35
N VAL A 129 -1.10 6.45 -10.56
CA VAL A 129 -1.05 6.51 -9.09
C VAL A 129 -0.31 5.28 -8.59
N VAL A 130 0.83 5.50 -7.95
CA VAL A 130 1.66 4.45 -7.37
C VAL A 130 1.35 4.34 -5.88
N VAL A 131 0.99 3.16 -5.43
CA VAL A 131 0.60 2.90 -4.03
C VAL A 131 1.56 1.91 -3.41
N GLY A 132 2.30 2.33 -2.40
CA GLY A 132 3.12 1.45 -1.57
C GLY A 132 2.23 0.68 -0.59
N LEU A 133 2.27 -0.66 -0.65
CA LEU A 133 1.48 -1.54 0.19
C LEU A 133 2.33 -2.13 1.30
N GLY A 134 2.34 -1.49 2.45
CA GLY A 134 3.02 -1.95 3.65
C GLY A 134 2.39 -1.37 4.90
N GLY A 135 2.62 -1.95 6.07
CA GLY A 135 2.24 -1.39 7.37
C GLY A 135 0.75 -1.20 7.62
N SER A 136 -0.18 -1.81 6.84
CA SER A 136 -1.63 -1.62 7.00
C SER A 136 -2.21 -2.32 8.23
N ALA A 137 -3.25 -1.73 8.83
CA ALA A 137 -4.04 -2.31 9.94
C ALA A 137 -5.21 -3.19 9.45
N THR A 138 -5.46 -3.25 8.15
CA THR A 138 -6.70 -3.74 7.53
C THR A 138 -6.56 -5.17 6.98
N VAL A 139 -7.68 -5.91 6.96
CA VAL A 139 -7.87 -7.19 6.25
C VAL A 139 -9.27 -7.17 5.62
N ASP A 140 -9.53 -6.16 4.81
CA ASP A 140 -10.83 -5.89 4.20
C ASP A 140 -10.88 -6.17 2.68
N GLY A 141 -9.83 -6.79 2.12
CA GLY A 141 -9.79 -7.10 0.68
C GLY A 141 -9.75 -5.87 -0.23
N GLY A 142 -9.50 -4.67 0.33
CA GLY A 142 -9.58 -3.42 -0.41
C GLY A 142 -11.03 -2.90 -0.58
N SER A 143 -11.99 -3.49 0.11
CA SER A 143 -13.40 -3.12 0.02
C SER A 143 -13.64 -1.66 0.44
N GLY A 144 -12.97 -1.21 1.51
CA GLY A 144 -13.01 0.19 1.93
C GLY A 144 -12.49 1.14 0.85
N ALA A 145 -11.38 0.79 0.18
CA ALA A 145 -10.85 1.60 -0.93
C ALA A 145 -11.83 1.65 -2.10
N ALA A 146 -12.54 0.55 -2.39
CA ALA A 146 -13.62 0.55 -3.37
C ALA A 146 -14.72 1.53 -2.97
N VAL A 147 -15.14 1.54 -1.69
CA VAL A 147 -16.13 2.52 -1.18
C VAL A 147 -15.61 3.95 -1.34
N GLY A 148 -14.35 4.21 -1.00
CA GLY A 148 -13.68 5.50 -1.23
C GLY A 148 -13.62 5.93 -2.70
N LEU A 149 -13.79 4.98 -3.63
CA LEU A 149 -13.89 5.18 -5.07
C LEU A 149 -15.34 5.11 -5.60
N GLY A 150 -16.32 5.29 -4.72
CA GLY A 150 -17.73 5.39 -5.09
C GLY A 150 -18.46 4.06 -5.32
N TRP A 151 -17.85 2.92 -4.95
CA TRP A 151 -18.58 1.63 -4.98
C TRP A 151 -19.51 1.50 -3.78
N SER A 152 -20.62 0.83 -3.99
CA SER A 152 -21.53 0.39 -2.93
C SER A 152 -21.44 -1.10 -2.75
N LEU A 153 -21.19 -1.53 -1.53
CA LEU A 153 -21.17 -2.94 -1.12
C LEU A 153 -22.45 -3.21 -0.36
N LEU A 154 -23.28 -4.13 -0.84
CA LEU A 154 -24.61 -4.39 -0.30
C LEU A 154 -24.73 -5.81 0.23
N ASP A 155 -25.51 -6.00 1.28
CA ASP A 155 -25.94 -7.30 1.77
C ASP A 155 -27.14 -7.85 0.98
N ALA A 156 -27.59 -9.05 1.32
CA ALA A 156 -28.73 -9.71 0.64
C ALA A 156 -30.08 -8.98 0.79
N SER A 157 -30.18 -8.02 1.71
CA SER A 157 -31.37 -7.15 1.85
C SER A 157 -31.27 -5.87 1.02
N GLY A 158 -30.13 -5.61 0.38
CA GLY A 158 -29.83 -4.39 -0.35
C GLY A 158 -29.34 -3.25 0.56
N ALA A 159 -29.05 -3.52 1.84
CA ALA A 159 -28.51 -2.54 2.76
C ALA A 159 -26.99 -2.41 2.61
N PRO A 160 -26.40 -1.20 2.76
CA PRO A 160 -24.97 -1.00 2.74
C PRO A 160 -24.27 -1.80 3.84
N LEU A 161 -23.19 -2.51 3.48
CA LEU A 161 -22.37 -3.21 4.44
C LEU A 161 -21.57 -2.24 5.31
N PRO A 162 -21.44 -2.50 6.61
CA PRO A 162 -20.45 -1.84 7.43
C PRO A 162 -19.04 -2.02 6.85
N GLU A 163 -18.20 -1.00 6.96
CA GLU A 163 -16.80 -1.09 6.51
C GLU A 163 -15.97 -2.01 7.40
N GLY A 164 -14.89 -2.54 6.83
CA GLY A 164 -13.98 -3.49 7.48
C GLY A 164 -14.21 -4.92 7.03
N GLY A 165 -13.21 -5.78 7.29
CA GLY A 165 -13.21 -7.17 6.82
C GLY A 165 -14.26 -8.07 7.46
N GLY A 166 -14.74 -7.71 8.67
CA GLY A 166 -15.71 -8.52 9.42
C GLY A 166 -17.09 -8.62 8.77
N ALA A 167 -17.52 -7.61 8.03
CA ALA A 167 -18.82 -7.59 7.37
C ALA A 167 -18.84 -8.32 6.01
N LEU A 168 -17.67 -8.55 5.40
CA LEU A 168 -17.56 -9.08 4.03
C LEU A 168 -18.20 -10.46 3.82
N ALA A 169 -18.33 -11.27 4.88
CA ALA A 169 -19.02 -12.55 4.81
C ALA A 169 -20.50 -12.43 4.41
N HIS A 170 -21.10 -11.25 4.58
CA HIS A 170 -22.48 -10.93 4.22
C HIS A 170 -22.60 -10.19 2.89
N LEU A 171 -21.51 -9.97 2.18
CA LEU A 171 -21.51 -9.28 0.90
C LEU A 171 -22.31 -10.05 -0.14
N ALA A 172 -23.35 -9.42 -0.67
CA ALA A 172 -24.23 -10.01 -1.72
C ALA A 172 -24.00 -9.35 -3.08
N GLU A 173 -23.87 -8.05 -3.12
CA GLU A 173 -23.78 -7.30 -4.37
C GLU A 173 -22.75 -6.17 -4.33
N LEU A 174 -22.20 -5.86 -5.50
CA LEU A 174 -21.27 -4.75 -5.76
C LEU A 174 -21.87 -3.84 -6.82
N HIS A 175 -22.06 -2.57 -6.51
CA HIS A 175 -22.66 -1.60 -7.43
C HIS A 175 -21.79 -0.34 -7.57
N GLY A 176 -21.80 0.22 -8.75
CA GLY A 176 -21.24 1.55 -9.01
C GLY A 176 -19.75 1.57 -9.20
N GLY A 177 -19.12 2.55 -8.59
CA GLY A 177 -17.71 2.89 -8.75
C GLY A 177 -17.48 3.97 -9.79
N TRP A 178 -16.65 4.95 -9.44
CA TRP A 178 -16.24 5.98 -10.39
C TRP A 178 -15.27 5.40 -11.43
N SER A 179 -15.41 5.85 -12.67
CA SER A 179 -14.45 5.51 -13.70
C SER A 179 -13.16 6.29 -13.46
N LEU A 180 -12.10 5.60 -13.05
CA LEU A 180 -10.79 6.22 -12.91
C LEU A 180 -10.16 6.40 -14.29
N ALA A 181 -9.79 7.64 -14.63
CA ALA A 181 -9.04 7.97 -15.83
C ALA A 181 -7.51 7.75 -15.64
N ALA A 182 -7.11 7.03 -14.59
CA ALA A 182 -5.74 6.79 -14.21
C ALA A 182 -5.43 5.30 -14.04
N ARG A 183 -4.17 4.95 -14.22
CA ARG A 183 -3.62 3.63 -13.90
C ARG A 183 -3.18 3.60 -12.44
N VAL A 184 -3.66 2.63 -11.67
CA VAL A 184 -3.18 2.39 -10.30
C VAL A 184 -2.15 1.26 -10.31
N VAL A 185 -0.99 1.50 -9.69
CA VAL A 185 0.14 0.56 -9.59
C VAL A 185 0.41 0.28 -8.12
N ALA A 186 0.23 -0.96 -7.69
CA ALA A 186 0.54 -1.41 -6.34
C ALA A 186 1.99 -1.90 -6.25
N LEU A 187 2.74 -1.39 -5.28
CA LEU A 187 4.10 -1.85 -4.95
C LEU A 187 4.05 -2.71 -3.69
N THR A 188 4.48 -3.96 -3.81
CA THR A 188 4.54 -4.92 -2.68
C THR A 188 5.66 -5.91 -2.88
N ASP A 189 6.27 -6.36 -1.79
CA ASP A 189 7.30 -7.40 -1.71
C ASP A 189 6.72 -8.77 -1.34
N VAL A 190 5.46 -8.83 -0.86
CA VAL A 190 4.84 -10.08 -0.41
C VAL A 190 4.17 -10.83 -1.55
N ARG A 191 4.16 -12.17 -1.45
CA ARG A 191 3.54 -13.07 -2.43
C ARG A 191 2.28 -13.76 -1.92
N THR A 192 1.84 -13.42 -0.71
CA THR A 192 0.64 -13.98 -0.07
C THR A 192 -0.58 -13.80 -0.98
N PRO A 193 -1.34 -14.86 -1.30
CA PRO A 193 -2.59 -14.76 -2.04
C PRO A 193 -3.69 -14.11 -1.19
N LEU A 194 -4.82 -13.77 -1.80
CA LEU A 194 -5.95 -13.19 -1.09
C LEU A 194 -6.58 -14.20 -0.12
N VAL A 195 -6.85 -15.40 -0.59
CA VAL A 195 -7.57 -16.43 0.15
C VAL A 195 -6.78 -17.73 0.35
N GLY A 196 -7.33 -18.66 1.12
CA GLY A 196 -6.74 -19.96 1.42
C GLY A 196 -5.92 -19.99 2.71
N ALA A 197 -5.33 -21.15 3.04
CA ALA A 197 -4.58 -21.36 4.29
C ALA A 197 -3.34 -20.46 4.44
N GLN A 198 -2.77 -20.01 3.33
CA GLN A 198 -1.67 -19.05 3.25
C GLN A 198 -2.16 -17.67 2.77
N GLY A 199 -3.46 -17.38 2.90
CA GLY A 199 -4.08 -16.14 2.46
C GLY A 199 -3.87 -14.98 3.43
N ALA A 200 -4.39 -13.81 3.04
CA ALA A 200 -4.20 -12.56 3.77
C ALA A 200 -4.67 -12.65 5.23
N ALA A 201 -5.83 -13.24 5.50
CA ALA A 201 -6.39 -13.30 6.85
C ALA A 201 -5.56 -14.18 7.80
N PRO A 202 -5.20 -15.45 7.49
CA PRO A 202 -4.34 -16.25 8.35
C PRO A 202 -2.94 -15.67 8.57
N VAL A 203 -2.34 -15.09 7.51
CA VAL A 203 -0.95 -14.62 7.56
C VAL A 203 -0.84 -13.28 8.28
N PHE A 204 -1.74 -12.33 8.00
CA PHE A 204 -1.60 -10.96 8.50
C PHE A 204 -2.61 -10.58 9.58
N GLY A 205 -3.73 -11.33 9.71
CA GLY A 205 -4.77 -11.04 10.70
C GLY A 205 -4.26 -11.00 12.14
N PRO A 206 -3.48 -12.00 12.61
CA PRO A 206 -3.02 -12.04 14.00
C PRO A 206 -2.21 -10.82 14.43
N GLN A 207 -1.26 -10.37 13.61
CA GLN A 207 -0.45 -9.18 13.92
C GLN A 207 -1.24 -7.87 13.92
N LYS A 208 -2.46 -7.88 13.35
CA LYS A 208 -3.39 -6.74 13.30
C LYS A 208 -4.47 -6.82 14.37
N GLY A 209 -4.40 -7.80 15.27
CA GLY A 209 -5.29 -7.96 16.41
C GLY A 209 -6.38 -9.00 16.26
N ALA A 210 -6.43 -9.76 15.15
CA ALA A 210 -7.42 -10.83 15.00
C ALA A 210 -7.07 -12.05 15.87
N GLY A 211 -7.99 -12.44 16.77
CA GLY A 211 -7.97 -13.76 17.39
C GLY A 211 -8.41 -14.87 16.41
N PRO A 212 -8.33 -16.15 16.81
CA PRO A 212 -8.62 -17.27 15.91
C PRO A 212 -9.99 -17.22 15.23
N GLU A 213 -11.04 -16.83 15.95
CA GLU A 213 -12.38 -16.69 15.37
C GLU A 213 -12.47 -15.47 14.41
N GLY A 214 -11.76 -14.37 14.72
CA GLY A 214 -11.64 -13.22 13.83
C GLY A 214 -10.96 -13.59 12.52
N VAL A 215 -9.89 -14.39 12.57
CA VAL A 215 -9.21 -14.89 11.36
C VAL A 215 -10.15 -15.73 10.51
N LYS A 216 -10.96 -16.62 11.11
CA LYS A 216 -11.95 -17.41 10.37
C LYS A 216 -13.01 -16.52 9.72
N LEU A 217 -13.49 -15.50 10.42
CA LEU A 217 -14.49 -14.57 9.89
C LEU A 217 -13.91 -13.77 8.72
N LEU A 218 -12.71 -13.21 8.88
CA LEU A 218 -12.00 -12.49 7.82
C LEU A 218 -11.74 -13.38 6.60
N SER A 219 -11.33 -14.65 6.80
CA SER A 219 -11.12 -15.60 5.70
C SER A 219 -12.39 -15.81 4.89
N ARG A 220 -13.53 -16.07 5.56
CA ARG A 220 -14.84 -16.22 4.89
C ARG A 220 -15.24 -14.94 4.14
N GLY A 221 -14.97 -13.76 4.72
CA GLY A 221 -15.24 -12.48 4.07
C GLY A 221 -14.43 -12.29 2.80
N LEU A 222 -13.14 -12.59 2.82
CA LEU A 222 -12.27 -12.50 1.65
C LEU A 222 -12.63 -13.56 0.58
N GLU A 223 -13.01 -14.77 0.98
CA GLU A 223 -13.51 -15.80 0.07
C GLU A 223 -14.79 -15.33 -0.63
N ARG A 224 -15.74 -14.76 0.14
CA ARG A 224 -16.97 -14.21 -0.43
C ARG A 224 -16.72 -13.07 -1.42
N LEU A 225 -15.80 -12.16 -1.09
CA LEU A 225 -15.38 -11.10 -2.01
C LEU A 225 -14.77 -11.69 -3.29
N ALA A 226 -13.88 -12.68 -3.16
CA ALA A 226 -13.26 -13.35 -4.30
C ALA A 226 -14.27 -14.06 -5.21
N GLU A 227 -15.29 -14.71 -4.64
CA GLU A 227 -16.39 -15.34 -5.39
C GLU A 227 -17.15 -14.31 -6.24
N LEU A 228 -17.52 -13.17 -5.64
CA LEU A 228 -18.23 -12.11 -6.36
C LEU A 228 -17.36 -11.49 -7.46
N MET A 229 -16.08 -11.25 -7.18
CA MET A 229 -15.17 -10.74 -8.19
C MET A 229 -14.98 -11.75 -9.34
N ALA A 230 -14.96 -13.06 -9.04
CA ALA A 230 -14.92 -14.10 -10.07
C ALA A 230 -16.19 -14.08 -10.95
N ALA A 231 -17.36 -13.89 -10.35
CA ALA A 231 -18.63 -13.74 -11.09
C ALA A 231 -18.64 -12.49 -11.99
N HIS A 232 -17.87 -11.45 -11.61
CA HIS A 232 -17.67 -10.24 -12.43
C HIS A 232 -16.50 -10.34 -13.43
N GLY A 233 -15.95 -11.55 -13.65
CA GLY A 233 -14.92 -11.81 -14.65
C GLY A 233 -13.48 -11.69 -14.17
N HIS A 234 -13.25 -11.72 -12.86
CA HIS A 234 -11.94 -11.62 -12.22
C HIS A 234 -11.58 -12.82 -11.31
N PRO A 235 -11.65 -14.07 -11.82
CA PRO A 235 -11.39 -15.27 -10.99
C PRO A 235 -9.95 -15.35 -10.47
N GLU A 236 -8.99 -14.71 -11.15
CA GLU A 236 -7.57 -14.71 -10.77
C GLU A 236 -7.31 -14.00 -9.44
N LEU A 237 -8.22 -13.14 -8.97
CA LEU A 237 -8.02 -12.35 -7.75
C LEU A 237 -7.85 -13.20 -6.49
N ALA A 238 -8.47 -14.37 -6.45
CA ALA A 238 -8.39 -15.29 -5.32
C ALA A 238 -6.95 -15.76 -5.03
N THR A 239 -6.19 -16.08 -6.08
CA THR A 239 -4.93 -16.84 -5.99
C THR A 239 -3.71 -16.12 -6.54
N VAL A 240 -3.87 -14.93 -7.14
CA VAL A 240 -2.71 -14.20 -7.68
C VAL A 240 -1.68 -13.93 -6.59
N PRO A 241 -0.38 -14.23 -6.83
CA PRO A 241 0.67 -13.91 -5.88
C PRO A 241 0.67 -12.42 -5.55
N GLY A 242 0.72 -12.08 -4.24
CA GLY A 242 0.63 -10.70 -3.78
C GLY A 242 -0.80 -10.14 -3.70
N GLY A 243 -1.82 -10.90 -4.12
CA GLY A 243 -3.22 -10.48 -4.00
C GLY A 243 -3.68 -10.20 -2.58
N GLY A 244 -3.00 -10.78 -1.58
CA GLY A 244 -3.25 -10.56 -0.16
C GLY A 244 -2.45 -9.40 0.47
N ALA A 245 -1.60 -8.71 -0.30
CA ALA A 245 -0.83 -7.59 0.23
C ALA A 245 -1.75 -6.50 0.82
N ALA A 246 -1.33 -5.92 1.94
CA ALA A 246 -2.12 -4.95 2.71
C ALA A 246 -3.57 -5.42 3.00
N GLY A 247 -3.76 -6.75 3.23
CA GLY A 247 -5.07 -7.31 3.52
C GLY A 247 -6.00 -7.41 2.30
N GLY A 248 -5.42 -7.45 1.08
CA GLY A 248 -6.15 -7.61 -0.19
C GLY A 248 -6.32 -6.33 -1.01
N LEU A 249 -5.71 -5.21 -0.60
CA LEU A 249 -5.84 -3.92 -1.28
C LEU A 249 -5.31 -3.88 -2.71
N THR A 250 -4.61 -4.92 -3.17
CA THR A 250 -3.82 -4.93 -4.40
C THR A 250 -4.61 -4.65 -5.69
N ARG A 251 -5.94 -4.62 -5.68
CA ARG A 251 -6.74 -4.56 -6.91
C ARG A 251 -8.00 -3.71 -6.89
N VAL A 252 -7.88 -2.46 -6.50
CA VAL A 252 -8.92 -1.48 -6.80
C VAL A 252 -8.60 -0.83 -8.16
N SER A 253 -8.68 -1.59 -9.24
CA SER A 253 -8.54 -1.08 -10.61
C SER A 253 -9.84 -1.25 -11.39
N THR A 254 -10.41 -0.15 -11.85
CA THR A 254 -11.73 -0.06 -12.48
C THR A 254 -11.73 -0.22 -14.00
N ARG A 255 -10.65 -0.63 -14.65
CA ARG A 255 -10.62 -0.95 -16.08
C ARG A 255 -9.84 -2.22 -16.37
N ARG A 256 -10.29 -2.92 -17.46
CA ARG A 256 -9.76 -4.20 -17.96
C ARG A 256 -8.23 -4.31 -17.86
N PRO A 257 -7.69 -5.49 -17.49
CA PRO A 257 -6.29 -5.69 -17.24
C PRO A 257 -5.49 -5.63 -18.54
N HIS A 258 -4.90 -4.50 -18.85
CA HIS A 258 -3.66 -4.53 -19.58
C HIS A 258 -2.54 -4.28 -18.56
N SER A 259 -1.87 -5.39 -18.23
CA SER A 259 -0.62 -5.46 -17.44
C SER A 259 -0.67 -4.85 -16.02
N THR A 260 -1.05 -5.69 -15.05
CA THR A 260 -0.52 -5.53 -13.70
C THR A 260 0.95 -5.91 -13.77
N HIS A 261 1.85 -4.94 -13.85
CA HIS A 261 3.26 -5.20 -13.61
C HIS A 261 3.44 -5.35 -12.10
N MET A 262 3.27 -6.57 -11.60
CA MET A 262 3.94 -6.97 -10.38
C MET A 262 5.42 -6.98 -10.71
N MET A 263 6.20 -6.14 -10.06
CA MET A 263 7.64 -6.28 -10.08
C MET A 263 7.97 -7.67 -9.51
N PRO A 264 8.84 -8.48 -10.15
CA PRO A 264 9.26 -9.74 -9.59
C PRO A 264 9.82 -9.53 -8.18
N SER A 265 9.47 -10.42 -7.25
CA SER A 265 10.02 -10.43 -5.91
C SER A 265 11.55 -10.42 -5.99
N GLY A 266 12.17 -9.39 -5.43
CA GLY A 266 13.62 -9.16 -5.49
C GLY A 266 14.06 -8.02 -6.39
N SER A 267 13.17 -7.37 -7.11
CA SER A 267 13.49 -6.16 -7.88
C SER A 267 13.44 -4.95 -6.97
N CYS A 268 14.56 -4.66 -6.34
CA CYS A 268 14.83 -3.34 -5.77
C CYS A 268 14.71 -2.31 -6.88
N LEU A 269 13.89 -1.27 -6.69
CA LEU A 269 13.79 -0.15 -7.62
C LEU A 269 15.11 0.62 -7.56
N MET A 270 16.12 0.15 -8.29
CA MET A 270 17.33 0.94 -8.55
C MET A 270 16.98 1.98 -9.61
N TRP A 271 16.54 3.14 -9.18
CA TRP A 271 16.50 4.31 -10.04
C TRP A 271 17.94 4.68 -10.39
N ARG A 272 18.32 4.40 -11.63
CA ARG A 272 19.53 4.95 -12.22
C ARG A 272 19.33 6.46 -12.32
N VAL A 273 19.90 7.22 -11.40
CA VAL A 273 20.08 8.67 -11.57
C VAL A 273 21.06 8.83 -12.71
N SER A 274 20.56 9.04 -13.93
CA SER A 274 21.40 9.53 -15.01
C SER A 274 21.89 10.91 -14.60
N ARG A 275 23.20 11.04 -14.40
CA ARG A 275 23.85 12.34 -14.31
C ARG A 275 23.55 13.10 -15.60
N ARG A 276 22.59 14.01 -15.58
CA ARG A 276 22.68 15.15 -16.45
C ARG A 276 23.70 16.09 -15.81
N SER A 277 24.86 16.18 -16.45
CA SER A 277 25.87 17.16 -16.22
C SER A 277 25.23 18.56 -16.25
N TYR A 278 25.20 19.22 -15.10
CA TYR A 278 25.12 20.67 -15.09
C TYR A 278 26.54 21.16 -15.36
N GLY A 279 26.78 21.60 -16.62
CA GLY A 279 27.93 22.37 -16.99
C GLY A 279 27.77 23.78 -16.43
N GLN A 280 28.91 24.27 -15.93
CA GLN A 280 29.33 25.61 -15.56
C GLN A 280 28.45 26.37 -14.56
#